data_c55e09c816fb519e2a26b916c9252ecf
#
_entry.id   c55e09c816fb519e2a26b916c9252ecf
#
_cell.length_a   1.000
_cell.length_b   1.000
_cell.length_c   1.000
_cell.angle_alpha   90.00
_cell.angle_beta   90.00
_cell.angle_gamma   90.00
#
_symmetry.space_group_name_H-M   'P 1'
#
loop_
_entity.id
_entity.type
_entity.pdbx_description
1 polymer ?
#
loop_
_entity_poly.entity_id
_entity_poly.type
_entity_poly.pdbx_seq_one_letter_code
_entity_poly.pdbx_strand_id
1 'polypeptide(L)'
;MLESLELTLCDMQGKLFELSAKENFDSEKFIKAFMNSETAADIDKPFNHMQWAGESYILSRLDEENTPVKGGCIYDDETLYWSGYIYRYWHYYTGESSKNIYKQAPAKLMRSMYLMYHTMSPEMAIDRLKESFLEKKKS
;
A
#
# COMPACT_ATOMS: atom_id res chain seq x y z
N MET A 1 -0.40 11.41 15.53
CA MET A 1 -0.24 12.16 14.29
C MET A 1 1.12 11.84 13.66
N LEU A 2 1.16 11.60 12.36
CA LEU A 2 2.41 11.27 11.68
C LEU A 2 3.28 12.49 11.47
N GLU A 3 4.59 12.28 11.43
CA GLU A 3 5.55 13.33 11.12
C GLU A 3 5.56 13.66 9.63
N SER A 4 6.10 14.83 9.27
CA SER A 4 6.15 15.29 7.89
C SER A 4 6.81 14.30 6.93
N LEU A 5 7.93 13.70 7.34
CA LEU A 5 8.61 12.71 6.50
C LEU A 5 7.73 11.49 6.28
N GLU A 6 7.05 11.03 7.32
CA GLU A 6 6.16 9.87 7.22
C GLU A 6 4.99 10.15 6.26
N LEU A 7 4.42 11.36 6.33
CA LEU A 7 3.35 11.74 5.41
C LEU A 7 3.85 11.81 3.96
N THR A 8 5.08 12.29 3.77
CA THR A 8 5.70 12.32 2.45
C THR A 8 5.87 10.90 1.89
N LEU A 9 6.22 9.96 2.74
CA LEU A 9 6.37 8.56 2.32
C LEU A 9 5.03 7.91 2.01
N CYS A 10 3.97 8.29 2.73
CA CYS A 10 2.62 7.84 2.40
C CYS A 10 2.22 8.33 1.01
N ASP A 11 2.47 9.61 0.71
CA ASP A 11 2.21 10.19 -0.60
C ASP A 11 3.02 9.49 -1.69
N MET A 12 4.29 9.22 -1.42
CA MET A 12 5.16 8.51 -2.36
C MET A 12 4.58 7.14 -2.70
N GLN A 13 4.12 6.40 -1.70
CA GLN A 13 3.57 5.06 -1.95
C GLN A 13 2.24 5.13 -2.69
N GLY A 14 1.43 6.16 -2.43
CA GLY A 14 0.23 6.40 -3.21
C GLY A 14 0.57 6.62 -4.69
N LYS A 15 1.58 7.44 -4.96
CA LYS A 15 2.06 7.71 -6.32
C LYS A 15 2.66 6.47 -6.97
N LEU A 16 3.33 5.64 -6.19
CA LEU A 16 3.86 4.36 -6.68
C LEU A 16 2.73 3.46 -7.19
N PHE A 17 1.64 3.38 -6.44
CA PHE A 17 0.49 2.57 -6.84
C PHE A 17 -0.17 3.15 -8.10
N GLU A 18 -0.28 4.48 -8.19
CA GLU A 18 -0.78 5.11 -9.43
C GLU A 18 0.13 4.80 -10.63
N LEU A 19 1.44 4.85 -10.41
CA LEU A 19 2.42 4.58 -11.47
C LEU A 19 2.27 3.15 -12.00
N SER A 20 1.92 2.19 -11.15
CA SER A 20 1.71 0.81 -11.57
C SER A 20 0.63 0.70 -12.64
N ALA A 21 -0.42 1.52 -12.54
CA ALA A 21 -1.49 1.54 -13.55
C ALA A 21 -0.99 2.13 -14.86
N LYS A 22 -0.19 3.18 -14.80
CA LYS A 22 0.39 3.79 -16.00
C LYS A 22 1.31 2.83 -16.73
N GLU A 23 1.97 1.94 -15.99
CA GLU A 23 2.83 0.90 -16.55
C GLU A 23 2.03 -0.35 -16.94
N ASN A 24 0.71 -0.29 -16.85
CA ASN A 24 -0.21 -1.34 -17.26
C ASN A 24 -0.06 -2.64 -16.46
N PHE A 25 0.32 -2.55 -15.19
CA PHE A 25 0.38 -3.73 -14.33
C PHE A 25 -1.01 -4.07 -13.79
N ASP A 26 -1.31 -5.38 -13.68
CA ASP A 26 -2.54 -5.82 -13.01
C ASP A 26 -2.49 -5.34 -11.56
N SER A 27 -3.51 -4.59 -11.13
CA SER A 27 -3.48 -3.91 -9.83
C SER A 27 -3.42 -4.87 -8.65
N GLU A 28 -4.25 -5.90 -8.65
CA GLU A 28 -4.27 -6.90 -7.57
C GLU A 28 -2.93 -7.59 -7.41
N LYS A 29 -2.36 -8.03 -8.53
CA LYS A 29 -1.09 -8.74 -8.53
C LYS A 29 0.06 -7.82 -8.16
N PHE A 30 0.03 -6.57 -8.64
CA PHE A 30 1.03 -5.58 -8.28
C PHE A 30 1.02 -5.31 -6.76
N ILE A 31 -0.15 -5.05 -6.21
CA ILE A 31 -0.28 -4.74 -4.79
C ILE A 31 0.18 -5.91 -3.93
N LYS A 32 -0.23 -7.11 -4.30
CA LYS A 32 0.20 -8.32 -3.59
C LYS A 32 1.71 -8.49 -3.64
N ALA A 33 2.29 -8.35 -4.83
CA ALA A 33 3.73 -8.51 -5.03
C ALA A 33 4.49 -7.44 -4.23
N PHE A 34 4.06 -6.19 -4.32
CA PHE A 34 4.74 -5.10 -3.61
C PHE A 34 4.68 -5.27 -2.10
N MET A 35 3.49 -5.49 -1.54
CA MET A 35 3.32 -5.56 -0.09
C MET A 35 4.05 -6.75 0.54
N ASN A 36 4.31 -7.80 -0.23
CA ASN A 36 5.04 -8.97 0.24
C ASN A 36 6.52 -8.95 -0.15
N SER A 37 6.99 -7.89 -0.79
CA SER A 37 8.34 -7.81 -1.34
C SER A 37 9.39 -7.42 -0.30
N GLU A 38 10.64 -7.71 -0.61
CA GLU A 38 11.77 -7.21 0.17
C GLU A 38 11.88 -5.69 0.04
N THR A 39 11.49 -5.15 -1.13
CA THR A 39 11.47 -3.71 -1.36
C THR A 39 10.57 -3.02 -0.34
N ALA A 40 9.35 -3.50 -0.14
CA ALA A 40 8.44 -2.92 0.85
C ALA A 40 8.98 -3.12 2.27
N ALA A 41 9.55 -4.28 2.57
CA ALA A 41 10.15 -4.55 3.87
C ALA A 41 11.29 -3.58 4.17
N ASP A 42 12.09 -3.23 3.16
CA ASP A 42 13.17 -2.25 3.33
C ASP A 42 12.62 -0.86 3.62
N ILE A 43 11.54 -0.46 2.96
CA ILE A 43 10.90 0.84 3.23
C ILE A 43 10.30 0.87 4.64
N ASP A 44 9.85 -0.27 5.16
CA ASP A 44 9.34 -0.38 6.52
C ASP A 44 10.41 -0.08 7.58
N LYS A 45 11.68 -0.28 7.25
CA LYS A 45 12.77 -0.07 8.21
C LYS A 45 13.05 1.41 8.41
N PRO A 46 13.25 1.86 9.67
CA PRO A 46 13.60 3.25 9.92
C PRO A 46 14.98 3.55 9.35
N PHE A 47 15.16 4.76 8.87
CA PHE A 47 16.44 5.26 8.36
C PHE A 47 16.99 4.53 7.12
N ASN A 48 16.15 3.77 6.42
CA ASN A 48 16.56 3.16 5.15
C ASN A 48 16.67 4.27 4.09
N HIS A 49 17.77 4.30 3.36
CA HIS A 49 18.00 5.34 2.33
C HIS A 49 16.99 5.25 1.16
N MET A 50 16.32 4.12 0.98
CA MET A 50 15.26 3.97 -0.02
C MET A 50 14.10 4.92 0.24
N GLN A 51 13.95 5.38 1.48
CA GLN A 51 12.91 6.34 1.83
C GLN A 51 13.06 7.68 1.11
N TRP A 52 14.26 7.97 0.59
CA TRP A 52 14.54 9.21 -0.13
C TRP A 52 14.43 9.03 -1.64
N ALA A 53 14.22 7.80 -2.10
CA ALA A 53 14.08 7.51 -3.51
C ALA A 53 12.65 7.81 -3.97
N GLY A 54 12.47 8.18 -5.21
CA GLY A 54 11.14 8.42 -5.74
C GLY A 54 10.44 7.13 -6.14
N GLU A 55 9.16 7.23 -6.47
CA GLU A 55 8.34 6.07 -6.84
C GLU A 55 8.88 5.30 -8.03
N SER A 56 9.50 5.99 -9.00
CA SER A 56 10.10 5.31 -10.16
C SER A 56 11.25 4.39 -9.78
N TYR A 57 12.08 4.84 -8.83
CA TYR A 57 13.18 4.02 -8.34
C TYR A 57 12.66 2.79 -7.59
N ILE A 58 11.65 2.98 -6.75
CA ILE A 58 11.04 1.89 -5.99
C ILE A 58 10.43 0.87 -6.94
N LEU A 59 9.77 1.33 -7.99
CA LEU A 59 9.19 0.44 -9.00
C LEU A 59 10.28 -0.38 -9.70
N SER A 60 11.42 0.26 -10.03
CA SER A 60 12.55 -0.44 -10.63
C SER A 60 13.09 -1.53 -9.71
N ARG A 61 13.19 -1.25 -8.41
CA ARG A 61 13.67 -2.22 -7.43
C ARG A 61 12.72 -3.41 -7.34
N LEU A 62 11.42 -3.16 -7.36
CA LEU A 62 10.42 -4.22 -7.35
C LEU A 62 10.52 -5.07 -8.62
N ASP A 63 10.71 -4.43 -9.77
CA ASP A 63 10.85 -5.12 -11.05
C ASP A 63 12.05 -6.05 -11.07
N GLU A 64 13.18 -5.61 -10.50
CA GLU A 64 14.38 -6.47 -10.36
C GLU A 64 14.11 -7.67 -9.47
N GLU A 65 13.35 -7.48 -8.42
CA GLU A 65 13.04 -8.53 -7.45
C GLU A 65 12.04 -9.53 -8.01
N ASN A 66 10.98 -9.03 -8.64
CA ASN A 66 9.90 -9.85 -9.18
C ASN A 66 9.05 -9.00 -10.12
N THR A 67 9.23 -9.19 -11.41
CA THR A 67 8.51 -8.39 -12.42
C THR A 67 7.00 -8.53 -12.27
N PRO A 68 6.28 -7.42 -12.05
CA PRO A 68 4.83 -7.48 -11.93
C PRO A 68 4.15 -7.91 -13.23
N VAL A 69 3.00 -8.52 -13.11
CA VAL A 69 2.22 -9.02 -14.26
C VAL A 69 1.49 -7.88 -14.94
N LYS A 70 1.64 -7.76 -16.25
CA LYS A 70 0.96 -6.74 -17.04
C LYS A 70 -0.40 -7.21 -17.52
N GLY A 71 -1.28 -6.22 -17.75
CA GLY A 71 -2.63 -6.49 -18.23
C GLY A 71 -3.58 -6.81 -17.08
N GLY A 72 -4.66 -7.52 -17.38
CA GLY A 72 -5.64 -7.86 -16.36
C GLY A 72 -6.50 -6.69 -15.93
N CYS A 73 -6.84 -6.64 -14.64
CA CYS A 73 -7.70 -5.61 -14.08
C CYS A 73 -6.88 -4.47 -13.51
N ILE A 74 -7.12 -3.26 -14.03
CA ILE A 74 -6.43 -2.07 -13.54
C ILE A 74 -7.43 -1.22 -12.76
N TYR A 75 -7.12 -0.95 -11.50
CA TYR A 75 -7.97 -0.16 -10.63
C TYR A 75 -7.87 1.33 -10.98
N ASP A 76 -8.87 2.10 -10.58
CA ASP A 76 -8.86 3.55 -10.77
C ASP A 76 -7.69 4.20 -10.03
N ASP A 77 -7.14 5.27 -10.58
CA ASP A 77 -6.03 6.01 -9.99
C ASP A 77 -6.30 6.42 -8.54
N GLU A 78 -7.50 6.89 -8.27
CA GLU A 78 -7.89 7.34 -6.93
C GLU A 78 -7.88 6.20 -5.92
N THR A 79 -8.39 5.04 -6.32
CA THR A 79 -8.38 3.84 -5.48
C THR A 79 -6.96 3.40 -5.20
N LEU A 80 -6.11 3.42 -6.24
CA LEU A 80 -4.71 3.03 -6.10
C LEU A 80 -3.94 3.98 -5.20
N TYR A 81 -4.11 5.28 -5.39
CA TYR A 81 -3.44 6.26 -4.56
C TYR A 81 -3.85 6.10 -3.09
N TRP A 82 -5.15 6.03 -2.83
CA TRP A 82 -5.66 5.84 -1.48
C TRP A 82 -5.11 4.55 -0.84
N SER A 83 -5.13 3.45 -1.59
CA SER A 83 -4.65 2.17 -1.08
C SER A 83 -3.18 2.23 -0.69
N GLY A 84 -2.34 2.78 -1.56
CA GLY A 84 -0.92 2.92 -1.29
C GLY A 84 -0.65 3.82 -0.07
N TYR A 85 -1.36 4.94 -0.01
CA TYR A 85 -1.26 5.89 1.09
C TYR A 85 -1.67 5.25 2.42
N ILE A 86 -2.83 4.59 2.45
CA ILE A 86 -3.35 3.97 3.67
C ILE A 86 -2.43 2.84 4.16
N TYR A 87 -1.93 2.01 3.25
CA TYR A 87 -1.03 0.93 3.66
C TYR A 87 0.24 1.47 4.33
N ARG A 88 0.83 2.52 3.78
CA ARG A 88 2.06 3.10 4.37
C ARG A 88 1.75 3.83 5.67
N TYR A 89 0.63 4.54 5.72
CA TYR A 89 0.16 5.19 6.95
C TYR A 89 -0.05 4.16 8.05
N TRP A 90 -0.64 3.02 7.71
CA TRP A 90 -0.91 1.92 8.62
C TRP A 90 0.38 1.45 9.30
N HIS A 91 1.43 1.29 8.50
CA HIS A 91 2.73 0.88 9.03
C HIS A 91 3.23 1.84 10.12
N TYR A 92 3.16 3.15 9.87
CA TYR A 92 3.61 4.14 10.86
C TYR A 92 2.69 4.24 12.05
N TYR A 93 1.41 4.06 11.84
CA TYR A 93 0.40 4.15 12.89
C TYR A 93 0.47 2.98 13.87
N THR A 94 0.70 1.76 13.40
CA THR A 94 0.65 0.55 14.22
C THR A 94 2.00 -0.13 14.43
N GLY A 95 2.99 0.16 13.60
CA GLY A 95 4.26 -0.55 13.62
C GLY A 95 4.25 -1.88 12.88
N GLU A 96 3.12 -2.25 12.28
CA GLU A 96 3.02 -3.52 11.57
C GLU A 96 3.80 -3.48 10.25
N SER A 97 4.31 -4.64 9.81
CA SER A 97 5.01 -4.74 8.53
C SER A 97 4.04 -4.67 7.37
N SER A 98 4.54 -4.26 6.20
CA SER A 98 3.75 -4.24 4.97
C SER A 98 3.11 -5.59 4.69
N LYS A 99 3.86 -6.67 4.87
CA LYS A 99 3.38 -8.03 4.66
C LYS A 99 2.21 -8.37 5.58
N ASN A 100 2.32 -8.02 6.85
CA ASN A 100 1.27 -8.30 7.83
C ASN A 100 0.02 -7.45 7.58
N ILE A 101 0.21 -6.22 7.15
CA ILE A 101 -0.87 -5.31 6.80
C ILE A 101 -1.67 -5.88 5.62
N TYR A 102 -0.97 -6.35 4.59
CA TYR A 102 -1.63 -6.92 3.41
C TYR A 102 -2.51 -8.12 3.77
N LYS A 103 -2.09 -8.95 4.70
CA LYS A 103 -2.89 -10.10 5.16
C LYS A 103 -4.23 -9.67 5.73
N GLN A 104 -4.27 -8.52 6.38
CA GLN A 104 -5.49 -8.00 6.99
C GLN A 104 -6.39 -7.30 5.99
N ALA A 105 -5.80 -6.69 4.97
CA ALA A 105 -6.56 -5.92 3.98
C ALA A 105 -5.99 -6.13 2.57
N PRO A 106 -6.36 -7.25 1.93
CA PRO A 106 -5.91 -7.52 0.56
C PRO A 106 -6.44 -6.48 -0.42
N ALA A 107 -5.85 -6.45 -1.60
CA ALA A 107 -6.19 -5.45 -2.62
C ALA A 107 -7.69 -5.37 -2.93
N LYS A 108 -8.37 -6.50 -3.04
CA LYS A 108 -9.80 -6.53 -3.32
C LYS A 108 -10.62 -5.83 -2.22
N LEU A 109 -10.23 -6.04 -0.98
CA LEU A 109 -10.91 -5.39 0.15
C LEU A 109 -10.70 -3.89 0.09
N MET A 110 -9.47 -3.44 -0.15
CA MET A 110 -9.16 -2.02 -0.27
C MET A 110 -10.01 -1.37 -1.37
N ARG A 111 -10.11 -2.04 -2.52
CA ARG A 111 -10.93 -1.55 -3.62
C ARG A 111 -12.41 -1.44 -3.22
N SER A 112 -12.94 -2.46 -2.57
CA SER A 112 -14.37 -2.47 -2.18
C SER A 112 -14.70 -1.44 -1.12
N MET A 113 -13.74 -1.10 -0.25
CA MET A 113 -13.97 -0.15 0.84
C MET A 113 -13.62 1.30 0.48
N TYR A 114 -13.03 1.53 -0.68
CA TYR A 114 -12.60 2.87 -1.08
C TYR A 114 -13.70 3.92 -0.96
N LEU A 115 -14.85 3.67 -1.56
CA LEU A 115 -15.94 4.65 -1.57
C LEU A 115 -16.40 5.03 -0.16
N MET A 116 -16.44 4.07 0.74
CA MET A 116 -16.89 4.30 2.10
C MET A 116 -15.81 4.94 2.97
N TYR A 117 -14.58 4.51 2.83
CA TYR A 117 -13.51 4.87 3.76
C TYR A 117 -12.62 6.02 3.33
N HIS A 118 -12.60 6.39 2.04
CA HIS A 118 -11.66 7.43 1.59
C HIS A 118 -11.97 8.81 2.16
N THR A 119 -13.17 9.04 2.65
CA THR A 119 -13.55 10.31 3.31
C THR A 119 -13.24 10.33 4.79
N MET A 120 -12.86 9.19 5.35
CA MET A 120 -12.48 9.09 6.77
C MET A 120 -11.03 9.49 6.95
N SER A 121 -10.66 9.84 8.19
CA SER A 121 -9.24 10.00 8.51
C SER A 121 -8.53 8.66 8.29
N PRO A 122 -7.23 8.67 7.97
CA PRO A 122 -6.49 7.41 7.81
C PRO A 122 -6.59 6.51 9.03
N GLU A 123 -6.48 7.05 10.23
CA GLU A 123 -6.58 6.27 11.47
C GLU A 123 -7.92 5.56 11.59
N MET A 124 -9.00 6.27 11.30
CA MET A 124 -10.33 5.69 11.37
C MET A 124 -10.52 4.57 10.34
N ALA A 125 -10.07 4.80 9.11
CA ALA A 125 -10.14 3.79 8.06
C ALA A 125 -9.36 2.52 8.46
N ILE A 126 -8.16 2.71 8.98
CA ILE A 126 -7.31 1.59 9.41
C ILE A 126 -7.95 0.83 10.56
N ASP A 127 -8.47 1.54 11.57
CA ASP A 127 -9.13 0.89 12.70
C ASP A 127 -10.31 0.03 12.23
N ARG A 128 -11.09 0.53 11.28
CA ARG A 128 -12.23 -0.21 10.73
C ARG A 128 -11.78 -1.46 9.97
N LEU A 129 -10.72 -1.34 9.18
CA LEU A 129 -10.18 -2.48 8.45
C LEU A 129 -9.66 -3.55 9.41
N LYS A 130 -8.99 -3.15 10.48
CA LYS A 130 -8.49 -4.09 11.49
C LYS A 130 -9.64 -4.78 12.23
N GLU A 131 -10.65 -4.03 12.61
CA GLU A 131 -11.82 -4.58 13.28
C GLU A 131 -12.51 -5.65 12.42
N SER A 132 -12.69 -5.36 11.12
CA SER A 132 -13.30 -6.30 10.19
C SER A 132 -12.51 -7.60 10.09
N PHE A 133 -11.19 -7.49 10.03
CA PHE A 133 -10.33 -8.67 9.98
C PHE A 133 -10.45 -9.52 11.24
N LEU A 134 -10.44 -8.88 12.42
CA LEU A 134 -10.56 -9.57 13.69
C LEU A 134 -11.91 -10.27 13.85
N GLU A 135 -12.99 -9.65 13.37
CA GLU A 135 -14.31 -10.26 13.41
C GLU A 135 -14.39 -11.51 12.54
N LYS A 136 -13.77 -11.46 11.35
CA LYS A 136 -13.73 -12.64 10.47
C LYS A 136 -12.97 -13.80 11.10
N LYS A 137 -11.94 -13.52 11.89
CA LYS A 137 -11.18 -14.56 12.58
C LYS A 137 -11.98 -15.25 13.67
N LYS A 138 -12.94 -14.54 14.25
CA LYS A 138 -13.76 -15.08 15.32
C LYS A 138 -14.91 -15.97 14.84
N SER A 139 -15.30 -15.86 13.58
CA SER A 139 -16.43 -16.61 13.02
C SER A 139 -16.04 -17.95 12.41
#